data_184bc2bddeecc89c9c6e7a881a10c8b6
#
_entry.id   184bc2bddeecc89c9c6e7a881a10c8b6
#
_cell.length_a   1.000
_cell.length_b   1.000
_cell.length_c   1.000
_cell.angle_alpha   90.00
_cell.angle_beta   90.00
_cell.angle_gamma   90.00
#
_symmetry.space_group_name_H-M   'P 1'
#
loop_
_entity.id
_entity.type
_entity.pdbx_description
1 polymer ?
#
loop_
_entity_poly.entity_id
_entity_poly.type
_entity_poly.pdbx_seq_one_letter_code
_entity_poly.pdbx_strand_id
1 'polypeptide(L)'
;MGAGIRTLLDGFSEFRALDAETTGDPATCFERVATTGPDLVLINPALFPVMRRTPIRNAFPMLQDVPIIALCHGAVDDELLHEFDGVINLYDSPGRVHHKLRQALEQTRTTAQPEGYELSEREREILVAVARGLTNREIADQYFISIHTVISHRKNITRKTGIKTIAGLTVYALLNNMISEADLGN
;
A
#
# COMPACT_ATOMS: atom_id res chain seq x y z
N MET A 1 -23.65 -11.51 -7.84
CA MET A 1 -23.05 -10.52 -6.92
C MET A 1 -22.46 -9.33 -7.68
N GLY A 2 -21.70 -9.52 -8.74
CA GLY A 2 -21.13 -8.43 -9.55
C GLY A 2 -22.14 -7.42 -10.09
N ALA A 3 -23.32 -7.86 -10.55
CA ALA A 3 -24.36 -6.97 -11.06
C ALA A 3 -24.92 -6.00 -9.98
N GLY A 4 -25.09 -6.47 -8.74
CA GLY A 4 -25.62 -5.63 -7.66
C GLY A 4 -24.64 -4.54 -7.22
N ILE A 5 -23.35 -4.86 -7.10
CA ILE A 5 -22.32 -3.87 -6.74
C ILE A 5 -22.13 -2.86 -7.88
N ARG A 6 -22.21 -3.31 -9.14
CA ARG A 6 -22.15 -2.44 -10.31
C ARG A 6 -23.28 -1.41 -10.30
N THR A 7 -24.53 -1.87 -10.13
CA THR A 7 -25.69 -0.97 -10.03
C THR A 7 -25.54 0.05 -8.91
N LEU A 8 -24.95 -0.37 -7.78
CA LEU A 8 -24.69 0.52 -6.65
C LEU A 8 -23.61 1.56 -6.99
N LEU A 9 -22.53 1.15 -7.64
CA LEU A 9 -21.43 2.04 -8.05
C LEU A 9 -21.87 3.02 -9.14
N ASP A 10 -22.68 2.57 -10.10
CA ASP A 10 -23.27 3.42 -11.15
C ASP A 10 -24.19 4.51 -10.57
N GLY A 11 -24.68 4.32 -9.35
CA GLY A 11 -25.43 5.34 -8.61
C GLY A 11 -24.57 6.46 -8.01
N PHE A 12 -23.24 6.30 -8.00
CA PHE A 12 -22.30 7.31 -7.51
C PHE A 12 -21.64 8.01 -8.71
N SER A 13 -21.82 9.31 -8.84
CA SER A 13 -21.27 10.09 -9.96
C SER A 13 -19.72 10.08 -10.04
N GLU A 14 -19.07 9.75 -8.94
CA GLU A 14 -17.60 9.75 -8.79
C GLU A 14 -16.95 8.42 -9.20
N PHE A 15 -17.72 7.33 -9.26
CA PHE A 15 -17.20 5.99 -9.51
C PHE A 15 -17.75 5.44 -10.82
N ARG A 16 -16.87 4.77 -11.55
CA ARG A 16 -17.24 4.03 -12.77
C ARG A 16 -16.75 2.60 -12.64
N ALA A 17 -17.67 1.65 -12.65
CA ALA A 17 -17.32 0.25 -12.73
C ALA A 17 -16.79 -0.09 -14.13
N LEU A 18 -15.50 -0.46 -14.22
CA LEU A 18 -14.85 -0.79 -15.48
C LEU A 18 -15.20 -2.21 -15.93
N ASP A 19 -15.11 -3.14 -15.00
CA ASP A 19 -15.49 -4.54 -15.25
C ASP A 19 -15.92 -5.20 -13.94
N ALA A 20 -16.91 -6.06 -14.00
CA ALA A 20 -17.46 -6.77 -12.85
C ALA A 20 -17.63 -8.26 -13.16
N GLU A 21 -16.64 -8.88 -13.80
CA GLU A 21 -16.70 -10.31 -14.04
C GLU A 21 -16.32 -11.12 -12.81
N THR A 22 -17.12 -12.16 -12.60
CA THR A 22 -16.89 -13.17 -11.57
C THR A 22 -15.94 -14.21 -12.15
N THR A 23 -14.66 -13.88 -12.26
CA THR A 23 -13.67 -14.90 -12.59
C THR A 23 -13.02 -15.41 -11.31
N GLY A 24 -12.97 -16.73 -11.15
CA GLY A 24 -12.22 -17.38 -10.08
C GLY A 24 -10.78 -17.68 -10.47
N ASP A 25 -10.37 -17.30 -11.70
CA ASP A 25 -9.02 -17.49 -12.20
C ASP A 25 -8.17 -16.24 -11.94
N PRO A 26 -7.15 -16.32 -11.08
CA PRO A 26 -6.26 -15.20 -10.77
C PRO A 26 -5.56 -14.65 -12.03
N ALA A 27 -5.15 -15.49 -12.98
CA ALA A 27 -4.40 -15.06 -14.16
C ALA A 27 -5.24 -14.13 -15.04
N THR A 28 -6.51 -14.44 -15.24
CA THR A 28 -7.46 -13.58 -15.98
C THR A 28 -7.67 -12.24 -15.28
N CYS A 29 -7.74 -12.24 -13.93
CA CYS A 29 -7.81 -11.00 -13.15
C CYS A 29 -6.54 -10.15 -13.34
N PHE A 30 -5.36 -10.76 -13.37
CA PHE A 30 -4.09 -10.05 -13.55
C PHE A 30 -4.02 -9.32 -14.88
N GLU A 31 -4.33 -10.00 -15.98
CA GLU A 31 -4.30 -9.41 -17.32
C GLU A 31 -5.26 -8.21 -17.44
N ARG A 32 -6.44 -8.33 -16.86
CA ARG A 32 -7.44 -7.26 -16.90
C ARG A 32 -7.04 -6.06 -16.09
N VAL A 33 -6.59 -6.26 -14.86
CA VAL A 33 -6.11 -5.16 -14.02
C VAL A 33 -4.93 -4.43 -14.67
N ALA A 34 -4.00 -5.18 -15.27
CA ALA A 34 -2.85 -4.60 -15.97
C ALA A 34 -3.25 -3.76 -17.19
N THR A 35 -4.30 -4.18 -17.91
CA THR A 35 -4.77 -3.48 -19.13
C THR A 35 -5.72 -2.32 -18.83
N THR A 36 -6.46 -2.39 -17.72
CA THR A 36 -7.52 -1.42 -17.40
C THR A 36 -7.03 -0.24 -16.57
N GLY A 37 -5.95 -0.43 -15.78
CA GLY A 37 -5.38 0.60 -14.91
C GLY A 37 -6.40 1.20 -13.93
N PRO A 38 -7.06 0.38 -13.09
CA PRO A 38 -8.09 0.87 -12.19
C PRO A 38 -7.52 1.73 -11.06
N ASP A 39 -8.27 2.73 -10.61
CA ASP A 39 -7.92 3.53 -9.42
C ASP A 39 -8.18 2.77 -8.11
N LEU A 40 -9.01 1.72 -8.12
CA LEU A 40 -9.38 0.89 -6.97
C LEU A 40 -9.84 -0.48 -7.44
N VAL A 41 -9.53 -1.52 -6.68
CA VAL A 41 -9.96 -2.91 -6.97
C VAL A 41 -10.82 -3.46 -5.84
N LEU A 42 -11.98 -4.02 -6.20
CA LEU A 42 -12.84 -4.77 -5.29
C LEU A 42 -12.64 -6.27 -5.53
N ILE A 43 -12.24 -6.99 -4.49
CA ILE A 43 -12.00 -8.42 -4.56
C ILE A 43 -12.89 -9.14 -3.53
N ASN A 44 -13.55 -10.22 -3.96
CA ASN A 44 -14.16 -11.15 -3.03
C ASN A 44 -13.10 -12.17 -2.57
N PRO A 45 -12.63 -12.14 -1.32
CA PRO A 45 -11.57 -13.04 -0.84
C PRO A 45 -11.94 -14.52 -0.95
N ALA A 46 -13.24 -14.85 -0.89
CA ALA A 46 -13.71 -16.22 -0.97
C ALA A 46 -13.51 -16.86 -2.37
N LEU A 47 -13.34 -16.05 -3.41
CA LEU A 47 -13.09 -16.55 -4.78
C LEU A 47 -11.62 -16.89 -5.05
N PHE A 48 -10.71 -16.50 -4.16
CA PHE A 48 -9.27 -16.70 -4.33
C PHE A 48 -8.66 -17.51 -3.19
N PRO A 49 -8.75 -18.86 -3.22
CA PRO A 49 -8.16 -19.71 -2.20
C PRO A 49 -6.65 -19.52 -2.02
N VAL A 50 -5.96 -19.03 -3.05
CA VAL A 50 -4.53 -18.72 -3.01
C VAL A 50 -4.19 -17.64 -1.99
N MET A 51 -5.10 -16.70 -1.71
CA MET A 51 -4.92 -15.63 -0.72
C MET A 51 -4.78 -16.12 0.71
N ARG A 52 -5.21 -17.36 1.00
CA ARG A 52 -5.01 -18.00 2.32
C ARG A 52 -3.55 -18.38 2.59
N ARG A 53 -2.70 -18.38 1.57
CA ARG A 53 -1.30 -18.85 1.64
C ARG A 53 -0.29 -17.78 1.23
N THR A 54 -0.72 -16.72 0.58
CA THR A 54 0.16 -15.70 0.02
C THR A 54 -0.46 -14.33 0.29
N PRO A 55 0.29 -13.38 0.89
CA PRO A 55 -0.17 -12.01 1.08
C PRO A 55 -0.71 -11.41 -0.21
N ILE A 56 -1.82 -10.67 -0.12
CA ILE A 56 -2.53 -10.15 -1.30
C ILE A 56 -1.63 -9.30 -2.20
N ARG A 57 -0.74 -8.50 -1.62
CA ARG A 57 0.21 -7.67 -2.36
C ARG A 57 1.27 -8.48 -3.10
N ASN A 58 1.61 -9.68 -2.60
CA ASN A 58 2.50 -10.62 -3.28
C ASN A 58 1.77 -11.39 -4.37
N ALA A 59 0.47 -11.68 -4.16
CA ALA A 59 -0.37 -12.28 -5.18
C ALA A 59 -0.67 -11.31 -6.34
N PHE A 60 -0.71 -9.98 -6.06
CA PHE A 60 -1.01 -8.93 -7.04
C PHE A 60 0.08 -7.83 -7.04
N PRO A 61 1.29 -8.12 -7.56
CA PRO A 61 2.40 -7.17 -7.52
C PRO A 61 2.14 -5.85 -8.27
N MET A 62 1.26 -5.85 -9.30
CA MET A 62 0.89 -4.66 -10.06
C MET A 62 -0.03 -3.71 -9.27
N LEU A 63 -0.63 -4.17 -8.17
CA LEU A 63 -1.54 -3.38 -7.33
C LEU A 63 -0.83 -2.77 -6.12
N GLN A 64 0.49 -2.57 -6.15
CA GLN A 64 1.26 -2.02 -5.02
C GLN A 64 0.72 -0.66 -4.56
N ASP A 65 0.34 0.19 -5.50
CA ASP A 65 -0.12 1.56 -5.28
C ASP A 65 -1.63 1.73 -5.57
N VAL A 66 -2.37 0.63 -5.77
CA VAL A 66 -3.82 0.64 -6.00
C VAL A 66 -4.51 0.09 -4.75
N PRO A 67 -5.52 0.78 -4.19
CA PRO A 67 -6.27 0.27 -3.05
C PRO A 67 -7.03 -0.98 -3.41
N ILE A 68 -6.92 -2.00 -2.56
CA ILE A 68 -7.61 -3.27 -2.71
C ILE A 68 -8.61 -3.41 -1.57
N ILE A 69 -9.89 -3.44 -1.88
CA ILE A 69 -10.97 -3.58 -0.90
C ILE A 69 -11.58 -4.98 -0.96
N ALA A 70 -11.72 -5.59 0.22
CA ALA A 70 -12.44 -6.86 0.34
C ALA A 70 -13.94 -6.64 0.19
N LEU A 71 -14.59 -7.42 -0.69
CA LEU A 71 -16.05 -7.49 -0.82
C LEU A 71 -16.54 -8.77 -0.15
N CYS A 72 -17.07 -8.66 1.06
CA CYS A 72 -17.49 -9.80 1.87
C CYS A 72 -19.01 -9.99 1.86
N HIS A 73 -19.46 -11.24 1.75
CA HIS A 73 -20.87 -11.61 1.86
C HIS A 73 -21.13 -12.67 2.96
N GLY A 74 -20.13 -13.02 3.74
CA GLY A 74 -20.18 -13.99 4.81
C GLY A 74 -19.01 -13.81 5.75
N ALA A 75 -18.83 -14.77 6.67
CA ALA A 75 -17.67 -14.77 7.56
C ALA A 75 -16.39 -15.00 6.75
N VAL A 76 -15.45 -14.11 6.92
CA VAL A 76 -14.09 -14.17 6.36
C VAL A 76 -13.14 -14.07 7.53
N ASP A 77 -12.00 -14.72 7.46
CA ASP A 77 -10.96 -14.69 8.47
C ASP A 77 -10.46 -13.26 8.67
N ASP A 78 -10.43 -12.81 9.92
CA ASP A 78 -9.99 -11.47 10.28
C ASP A 78 -8.52 -11.23 9.90
N GLU A 79 -7.66 -12.24 10.01
CA GLU A 79 -6.25 -12.14 9.58
C GLU A 79 -6.15 -11.82 8.09
N LEU A 80 -6.99 -12.46 7.27
CA LEU A 80 -7.03 -12.19 5.85
C LEU A 80 -7.54 -10.77 5.55
N LEU A 81 -8.49 -10.27 6.31
CA LEU A 81 -9.07 -8.94 6.11
C LEU A 81 -8.09 -7.80 6.42
N HIS A 82 -7.11 -8.03 7.28
CA HIS A 82 -6.06 -7.04 7.58
C HIS A 82 -5.11 -6.77 6.40
N GLU A 83 -5.11 -7.63 5.40
CA GLU A 83 -4.31 -7.42 4.18
C GLU A 83 -4.94 -6.47 3.17
N PHE A 84 -6.21 -6.09 3.36
CA PHE A 84 -6.96 -5.20 2.49
C PHE A 84 -6.97 -3.77 3.03
N ASP A 85 -7.03 -2.80 2.13
CA ASP A 85 -7.11 -1.37 2.49
C ASP A 85 -8.50 -0.96 2.99
N GLY A 86 -9.47 -1.86 2.91
CA GLY A 86 -10.82 -1.68 3.43
C GLY A 86 -11.70 -2.90 3.22
N VAL A 87 -12.82 -2.94 3.92
CA VAL A 87 -13.79 -4.04 3.86
C VAL A 87 -15.18 -3.50 3.62
N ILE A 88 -15.82 -3.96 2.56
CA ILE A 88 -17.24 -3.71 2.25
C ILE A 88 -18.01 -4.99 2.48
N ASN A 89 -19.07 -4.91 3.28
CA ASN A 89 -19.99 -6.01 3.48
C ASN A 89 -21.23 -5.84 2.60
N LEU A 90 -21.83 -6.94 2.17
CA LEU A 90 -23.03 -6.94 1.32
C LEU A 90 -24.21 -6.17 1.94
N TYR A 91 -24.22 -6.06 3.27
CA TYR A 91 -25.28 -5.38 4.05
C TYR A 91 -24.93 -3.93 4.40
N ASP A 92 -23.81 -3.41 3.92
CA ASP A 92 -23.47 -2.00 4.10
C ASP A 92 -24.46 -1.13 3.31
N SER A 93 -24.93 -0.05 3.93
CA SER A 93 -25.78 0.92 3.21
C SER A 93 -24.98 1.62 2.10
N PRO A 94 -25.64 2.12 1.04
CA PRO A 94 -24.97 2.84 -0.05
C PRO A 94 -24.03 3.95 0.44
N GLY A 95 -24.47 4.75 1.42
CA GLY A 95 -23.63 5.81 2.00
C GLY A 95 -22.39 5.28 2.72
N ARG A 96 -22.48 4.12 3.38
CA ARG A 96 -21.33 3.45 4.00
C ARG A 96 -20.35 2.93 2.96
N VAL A 97 -20.86 2.31 1.90
CA VAL A 97 -20.03 1.85 0.78
C VAL A 97 -19.28 3.02 0.16
N HIS A 98 -19.97 4.10 -0.17
CA HIS A 98 -19.39 5.31 -0.72
C HIS A 98 -18.28 5.88 0.18
N HIS A 99 -18.54 5.99 1.49
CA HIS A 99 -17.55 6.48 2.45
C HIS A 99 -16.29 5.60 2.49
N LYS A 100 -16.46 4.27 2.53
CA LYS A 100 -15.34 3.32 2.55
C LYS A 100 -14.50 3.37 1.26
N LEU A 101 -15.13 3.51 0.10
CA LEU A 101 -14.45 3.66 -1.18
C LEU A 101 -13.63 4.96 -1.22
N ARG A 102 -14.22 6.07 -0.82
CA ARG A 102 -13.50 7.35 -0.73
C ARG A 102 -12.34 7.29 0.24
N GLN A 103 -12.55 6.75 1.43
CA GLN A 103 -11.51 6.61 2.43
C GLN A 103 -10.32 5.81 1.91
N ALA A 104 -10.55 4.69 1.22
CA ALA A 104 -9.48 3.88 0.63
C ALA A 104 -8.73 4.65 -0.47
N LEU A 105 -9.43 5.38 -1.34
CA LEU A 105 -8.81 6.23 -2.35
C LEU A 105 -8.02 7.39 -1.73
N GLU A 106 -8.52 8.00 -0.68
CA GLU A 106 -7.83 9.08 0.02
C GLU A 106 -6.60 8.57 0.75
N GLN A 107 -6.68 7.42 1.41
CA GLN A 107 -5.53 6.77 2.06
C GLN A 107 -4.46 6.38 1.05
N THR A 108 -4.85 5.85 -0.10
CA THR A 108 -3.90 5.50 -1.17
C THR A 108 -3.42 6.74 -1.91
N ARG A 109 -4.24 7.78 -2.05
CA ARG A 109 -3.81 9.09 -2.54
C ARG A 109 -2.91 9.80 -1.53
N THR A 110 -3.07 9.59 -0.24
CA THR A 110 -2.15 10.05 0.81
C THR A 110 -0.86 9.21 0.83
N THR A 111 -0.91 7.95 0.36
CA THR A 111 0.28 7.12 0.08
C THR A 111 0.76 7.25 -1.38
N ALA A 112 -0.09 7.67 -2.33
CA ALA A 112 0.17 7.89 -3.75
C ALA A 112 0.06 9.37 -4.18
N GLN A 113 -0.33 10.29 -3.26
CA GLN A 113 0.18 11.63 -3.46
C GLN A 113 1.69 11.45 -3.60
N PRO A 114 2.32 12.19 -4.49
CA PRO A 114 3.61 12.66 -4.18
C PRO A 114 3.38 13.53 -2.91
N GLU A 115 3.40 12.92 -1.73
CA GLU A 115 4.06 13.54 -0.60
C GLU A 115 5.31 14.00 -1.28
N GLY A 116 5.36 15.30 -1.53
CA GLY A 116 6.42 15.89 -2.32
C GLY A 116 7.69 15.25 -1.80
N TYR A 117 8.63 14.93 -2.64
CA TYR A 117 9.88 14.22 -2.40
C TYR A 117 10.44 14.33 -0.98
N GLU A 118 9.68 14.90 -0.07
CA GLU A 118 9.95 15.10 1.33
C GLU A 118 9.69 13.81 2.11
N LEU A 119 10.76 13.37 2.72
CA LEU A 119 10.71 12.28 3.67
C LEU A 119 9.89 12.72 4.89
N SER A 120 9.04 11.84 5.42
CA SER A 120 8.38 12.07 6.70
C SER A 120 9.44 12.24 7.79
N GLU A 121 9.10 12.83 8.92
CA GLU A 121 10.01 13.02 10.04
C GLU A 121 10.66 11.69 10.46
N ARG A 122 9.87 10.61 10.50
CA ARG A 122 10.37 9.28 10.83
C ARG A 122 11.31 8.70 9.76
N GLU A 123 11.01 8.94 8.49
CA GLU A 123 11.89 8.52 7.40
C GLU A 123 13.20 9.33 7.38
N ARG A 124 13.17 10.61 7.76
CA ARG A 124 14.38 11.42 7.94
C ARG A 124 15.27 10.88 9.05
N GLU A 125 14.70 10.55 10.19
CA GLU A 125 15.42 9.93 11.32
C GLU A 125 16.10 8.62 10.91
N ILE A 126 15.36 7.74 10.24
CA ILE A 126 15.89 6.46 9.75
C ILE A 126 16.96 6.68 8.68
N LEU A 127 16.76 7.65 7.77
CA LEU A 127 17.77 7.99 6.76
C LEU A 127 19.08 8.48 7.40
N VAL A 128 19.00 9.35 8.40
CA VAL A 128 20.17 9.84 9.16
C VAL A 128 20.91 8.68 9.82
N ALA A 129 20.19 7.75 10.46
CA ALA A 129 20.80 6.57 11.07
C ALA A 129 21.49 5.66 10.04
N VAL A 130 20.85 5.45 8.87
CA VAL A 130 21.45 4.70 7.75
C VAL A 130 22.70 5.40 7.21
N ALA A 131 22.67 6.72 7.06
CA ALA A 131 23.79 7.52 6.58
C ALA A 131 24.98 7.51 7.55
N ARG A 132 24.72 7.38 8.84
CA ARG A 132 25.73 7.19 9.90
C ARG A 132 26.28 5.75 9.97
N GLY A 133 25.79 4.84 9.11
CA GLY A 133 26.28 3.48 9.01
C GLY A 133 25.63 2.47 9.95
N LEU A 134 24.56 2.83 10.66
CA LEU A 134 23.85 1.90 11.55
C LEU A 134 23.20 0.77 10.77
N THR A 135 23.27 -0.44 11.32
CA THR A 135 22.57 -1.62 10.82
C THR A 135 21.07 -1.53 11.12
N ASN A 136 20.25 -2.30 10.42
CA ASN A 136 18.81 -2.35 10.68
C ASN A 136 18.48 -2.74 12.13
N ARG A 137 19.31 -3.55 12.76
CA ARG A 137 19.14 -3.97 14.15
C ARG A 137 19.42 -2.83 15.12
N GLU A 138 20.51 -2.13 14.94
CA GLU A 138 20.86 -0.95 15.76
C GLU A 138 19.82 0.15 15.63
N ILE A 139 19.32 0.38 14.42
CA ILE A 139 18.22 1.33 14.17
C ILE A 139 16.95 0.89 14.89
N ALA A 140 16.60 -0.40 14.81
CA ALA A 140 15.44 -0.95 15.50
C ALA A 140 15.52 -0.75 17.01
N ASP A 141 16.69 -1.06 17.59
CA ASP A 141 16.97 -0.90 19.03
C ASP A 141 16.94 0.58 19.43
N GLN A 142 17.58 1.47 18.66
CA GLN A 142 17.66 2.91 18.94
C GLN A 142 16.29 3.58 18.94
N TYR A 143 15.43 3.18 18.02
CA TYR A 143 14.11 3.82 17.82
C TYR A 143 12.94 3.04 18.41
N PHE A 144 13.22 1.94 19.14
CA PHE A 144 12.22 1.07 19.78
C PHE A 144 11.14 0.56 18.81
N ILE A 145 11.57 0.11 17.63
CA ILE A 145 10.69 -0.45 16.59
C ILE A 145 11.20 -1.84 16.13
N SER A 146 10.37 -2.58 15.40
CA SER A 146 10.81 -3.86 14.85
C SER A 146 11.78 -3.68 13.67
N ILE A 147 12.66 -4.67 13.45
CA ILE A 147 13.55 -4.69 12.28
C ILE A 147 12.73 -4.64 10.98
N HIS A 148 11.56 -5.28 10.95
CA HIS A 148 10.65 -5.24 9.80
C HIS A 148 10.13 -3.82 9.54
N THR A 149 9.86 -3.05 10.58
CA THR A 149 9.46 -1.64 10.47
C THR A 149 10.59 -0.78 9.89
N VAL A 150 11.85 -1.02 10.31
CA VAL A 150 13.02 -0.35 9.72
C VAL A 150 13.14 -0.66 8.23
N ILE A 151 13.01 -1.94 7.84
CA ILE A 151 13.07 -2.36 6.44
C ILE A 151 11.97 -1.66 5.61
N SER A 152 10.76 -1.54 6.14
CA SER A 152 9.65 -0.85 5.50
C SER A 152 9.95 0.64 5.30
N HIS A 153 10.47 1.34 6.32
CA HIS A 153 10.90 2.73 6.18
C HIS A 153 12.00 2.90 5.13
N ARG A 154 13.00 2.04 5.12
CA ARG A 154 14.07 2.08 4.10
C ARG A 154 13.55 1.86 2.68
N LYS A 155 12.58 0.98 2.50
CA LYS A 155 11.90 0.77 1.21
C LYS A 155 11.16 2.05 0.78
N ASN A 156 10.46 2.72 1.68
CA ASN A 156 9.78 3.98 1.41
C ASN A 156 10.77 5.11 1.09
N ILE A 157 11.86 5.24 1.83
CA ILE A 157 12.94 6.20 1.56
C ILE A 157 13.48 5.98 0.14
N THR A 158 13.79 4.73 -0.23
CA THR A 158 14.27 4.39 -1.57
C THR A 158 13.24 4.76 -2.64
N ARG A 159 11.97 4.51 -2.40
CA ARG A 159 10.87 4.88 -3.32
C ARG A 159 10.75 6.40 -3.49
N LYS A 160 10.80 7.16 -2.39
CA LYS A 160 10.65 8.62 -2.40
C LYS A 160 11.88 9.34 -2.99
N THR A 161 13.08 8.86 -2.69
CA THR A 161 14.34 9.49 -3.16
C THR A 161 14.82 8.96 -4.51
N GLY A 162 14.36 7.77 -4.94
CA GLY A 162 14.89 7.05 -6.10
C GLY A 162 16.28 6.44 -5.86
N ILE A 163 16.86 6.59 -4.66
CA ILE A 163 18.25 6.22 -4.33
C ILE A 163 18.26 4.83 -3.67
N LYS A 164 18.99 3.89 -4.28
CA LYS A 164 19.06 2.49 -3.82
C LYS A 164 20.30 2.14 -3.00
N THR A 165 21.33 2.97 -3.04
CA THR A 165 22.62 2.69 -2.36
C THR A 165 22.74 3.50 -1.08
N ILE A 166 23.42 2.92 -0.07
CA ILE A 166 23.72 3.61 1.20
C ILE A 166 24.54 4.88 0.93
N ALA A 167 25.59 4.77 0.10
CA ALA A 167 26.42 5.91 -0.27
C ALA A 167 25.61 7.03 -0.92
N GLY A 168 24.66 6.69 -1.81
CA GLY A 168 23.77 7.68 -2.40
C GLY A 168 22.84 8.33 -1.38
N LEU A 169 22.31 7.56 -0.43
CA LEU A 169 21.48 8.09 0.66
C LEU A 169 22.29 9.01 1.60
N THR A 170 23.56 8.68 1.84
CA THR A 170 24.48 9.52 2.62
C THR A 170 24.72 10.87 1.94
N VAL A 171 24.99 10.86 0.63
CA VAL A 171 25.14 12.09 -0.16
C VAL A 171 23.83 12.91 -0.15
N TYR A 172 22.70 12.26 -0.30
CA TYR A 172 21.38 12.91 -0.23
C TYR A 172 21.16 13.59 1.14
N ALA A 173 21.50 12.90 2.24
CA ALA A 173 21.38 13.44 3.59
C ALA A 173 22.29 14.66 3.82
N LEU A 174 23.53 14.65 3.28
CA LEU A 174 24.44 15.79 3.31
C LEU A 174 23.90 16.98 2.53
N LEU A 175 23.46 16.78 1.29
CA LEU A 175 22.96 17.84 0.43
C LEU A 175 21.69 18.51 0.99
N ASN A 176 20.90 17.75 1.76
CA ASN A 176 19.69 18.28 2.41
C ASN A 176 19.93 18.74 3.86
N ASN A 177 21.18 18.91 4.29
CA ASN A 177 21.58 19.34 5.64
C ASN A 177 20.99 18.49 6.78
N MET A 178 20.73 17.20 6.52
CA MET A 178 20.23 16.26 7.53
C MET A 178 21.38 15.69 8.39
N ILE A 179 22.60 15.64 7.85
CA ILE A 179 23.83 15.27 8.51
C ILE A 179 24.94 16.22 8.10
N SER A 180 26.01 16.31 8.88
CA SER A 180 27.23 17.04 8.57
C SER A 180 28.37 16.07 8.24
N GLU A 181 29.46 16.58 7.66
CA GLU A 181 30.68 15.78 7.41
C GLU A 181 31.27 15.21 8.73
N ALA A 182 31.09 15.92 9.84
CA ALA A 182 31.50 15.45 11.16
C ALA A 182 30.74 14.21 11.64
N ASP A 183 29.55 13.98 11.13
CA ASP A 183 28.70 12.82 11.45
C ASP A 183 29.16 11.52 10.75
N LEU A 184 30.04 11.62 9.76
CA LEU A 184 30.49 10.49 8.93
C LEU A 184 31.84 9.89 9.42
N GLY A 185 32.42 10.42 10.46
CA GLY A 185 33.79 10.11 10.90
C GLY A 185 33.94 9.27 12.17
N ASN A 186 32.89 8.56 12.59
CA ASN A 186 32.99 7.65 13.76
C ASN A 186 32.65 6.23 13.37
#